data_4501ca97d7810e3e0214ab69e751fbaa
#
_entry.id   4501ca97d7810e3e0214ab69e751fbaa
#
_cell.length_a   1.000
_cell.length_b   1.000
_cell.length_c   1.000
_cell.angle_alpha   90.00
_cell.angle_beta   90.00
_cell.angle_gamma   90.00
#
_symmetry.space_group_name_H-M   'P 1'
#
loop_
_entity.id
_entity.type
_entity.pdbx_description
1 polymer ?
#
loop_
_entity_poly.entity_id
_entity_poly.type
_entity_poly.pdbx_seq_one_letter_code
_entity_poly.pdbx_strand_id
1 'polypeptide(L)'
;MLKKYSVQKYKNPYNLCYCLHWIFINFAIVKKNLKKMITFSVSIILLIVGYLVYGKFAERVFKPDSNAATPAYTKNDGVDYMPLPTWKIFMIQFLNIAGLGPIFGAILGAQFGTAAYIWIVVGCIFIGAFHDYFSGMISLREGGANLPDIIGKYLGNTTKQVMRVFTVILLVLVGVVFVSQPAGILDRITPEWMNNTFWIIVIFAYYLIATLLPIDKVIGKIYPLFAFSLIFMALGVLFMIFKQGISLPEITDGIASIHPQKEVTPIFPIMCITIACGAISGFHATQSPLMARCLKNEKLGRPVFYGAMILEGIMAMIWAAAAIWYYKEKGYGETQASIVYFITETWMGKVGSVLAMLGVVFAPITSGDTALRSARLILADFLKIDQTKISKRLMVSLPIFAITALIIVYSLSDAAGFNVIWRYFGWSNQALSVFTLWAITVYMVINHKPWVMAFVPAVYMTLVCSTYLFVAPECFGLGGSLPYILGGACACASIIIFANWIKKDNQR
;
A
#
# COMPACT_ATOMS: atom_id res chain seq x y z
N MET A 1 51.41 -13.81 -23.63
CA MET A 1 51.72 -13.85 -22.18
C MET A 1 50.53 -13.39 -21.34
N LEU A 2 49.34 -13.93 -21.59
CA LEU A 2 48.10 -13.57 -20.85
C LEU A 2 47.18 -14.81 -20.82
N LYS A 3 47.59 -15.87 -20.09
CA LYS A 3 46.77 -17.08 -19.92
C LYS A 3 47.21 -17.93 -18.72
N LYS A 4 47.49 -17.30 -17.56
CA LYS A 4 47.89 -18.08 -16.35
C LYS A 4 47.48 -17.45 -15.01
N TYR A 5 46.38 -16.67 -14.95
CA TYR A 5 45.98 -16.02 -13.68
C TYR A 5 44.48 -16.22 -13.29
N SER A 6 43.84 -17.33 -13.68
CA SER A 6 42.41 -17.47 -13.40
C SER A 6 41.97 -18.66 -12.54
N VAL A 7 42.88 -19.50 -12.00
CA VAL A 7 42.41 -20.70 -11.26
C VAL A 7 43.03 -20.88 -9.86
N GLN A 8 43.83 -19.94 -9.37
CA GLN A 8 44.55 -20.14 -8.10
C GLN A 8 44.01 -19.28 -6.90
N LYS A 9 42.83 -18.63 -7.02
CA LYS A 9 42.32 -17.70 -5.97
C LYS A 9 41.25 -18.27 -5.01
N TYR A 10 40.93 -19.58 -5.11
CA TYR A 10 39.87 -20.19 -4.27
C TYR A 10 40.34 -21.35 -3.38
N LYS A 11 41.63 -21.44 -3.08
CA LYS A 11 42.15 -22.46 -2.15
C LYS A 11 42.89 -21.86 -0.95
N ASN A 12 42.29 -20.87 -0.30
CA ASN A 12 42.79 -20.45 0.99
C ASN A 12 41.74 -20.78 2.07
N PRO A 13 41.91 -21.82 2.91
CA PRO A 13 40.96 -22.21 3.95
C PRO A 13 40.72 -21.08 4.98
N TYR A 14 41.60 -20.09 5.06
CA TYR A 14 41.44 -18.92 5.90
C TYR A 14 40.31 -18.01 5.48
N ASN A 15 39.97 -17.91 4.19
CA ASN A 15 38.85 -17.09 3.71
C ASN A 15 37.48 -17.66 4.12
N LEU A 16 37.32 -18.98 4.14
CA LEU A 16 36.11 -19.63 4.61
C LEU A 16 35.94 -19.50 6.12
N CYS A 17 37.02 -19.63 6.85
CA CYS A 17 37.06 -19.46 8.31
C CYS A 17 36.74 -18.01 8.72
N TYR A 18 37.25 -17.00 8.01
CA TYR A 18 36.90 -15.60 8.21
C TYR A 18 35.43 -15.30 7.88
N CYS A 19 34.90 -15.85 6.79
CA CYS A 19 33.47 -15.71 6.46
C CYS A 19 32.59 -16.38 7.51
N LEU A 20 32.93 -17.59 7.94
CA LEU A 20 32.18 -18.29 9.00
C LEU A 20 32.29 -17.55 10.34
N HIS A 21 33.48 -17.11 10.71
CA HIS A 21 33.69 -16.33 11.94
C HIS A 21 32.92 -15.00 11.91
N TRP A 22 32.92 -14.30 10.78
CA TRP A 22 32.12 -13.09 10.57
C TRP A 22 30.61 -13.35 10.67
N ILE A 23 30.13 -14.48 10.08
CA ILE A 23 28.73 -14.92 10.19
C ILE A 23 28.38 -15.25 11.65
N PHE A 24 29.25 -15.99 12.37
CA PHE A 24 29.02 -16.35 13.78
C PHE A 24 29.01 -15.12 14.70
N ILE A 25 29.91 -14.17 14.51
CA ILE A 25 29.92 -12.92 15.29
C ILE A 25 28.64 -12.13 15.04
N ASN A 26 28.25 -11.95 13.78
CA ASN A 26 27.01 -11.24 13.47
C ASN A 26 25.78 -11.98 14.02
N PHE A 27 25.75 -13.30 14.00
CA PHE A 27 24.67 -14.10 14.56
C PHE A 27 24.60 -13.98 16.10
N ALA A 28 25.72 -13.93 16.77
CA ALA A 28 25.79 -13.71 18.23
C ALA A 28 25.33 -12.29 18.63
N ILE A 29 25.70 -11.28 17.83
CA ILE A 29 25.26 -9.89 18.01
C ILE A 29 23.74 -9.80 17.79
N VAL A 30 23.21 -10.39 16.71
CA VAL A 30 21.78 -10.45 16.43
C VAL A 30 21.02 -11.13 17.56
N LYS A 31 21.52 -12.27 18.09
CA LYS A 31 20.88 -12.99 19.19
C LYS A 31 20.85 -12.16 20.49
N LYS A 32 21.90 -11.41 20.78
CA LYS A 32 21.96 -10.52 21.97
C LYS A 32 20.98 -9.34 21.81
N ASN A 33 20.84 -8.82 20.62
CA ASN A 33 20.03 -7.65 20.33
C ASN A 33 18.53 -8.00 20.23
N LEU A 34 18.17 -9.24 19.85
CA LEU A 34 16.78 -9.74 19.84
C LEU A 34 16.06 -9.52 21.18
N LYS A 35 16.75 -9.60 22.31
CA LYS A 35 16.17 -9.35 23.63
C LYS A 35 15.72 -7.89 23.87
N LYS A 36 16.20 -6.95 23.06
CA LYS A 36 15.82 -5.52 23.15
C LYS A 36 14.77 -5.11 22.13
N MET A 37 14.25 -6.06 21.33
CA MET A 37 13.36 -5.85 20.20
C MET A 37 12.32 -6.96 20.11
N ILE A 38 11.82 -7.42 21.26
CA ILE A 38 10.90 -8.59 21.33
C ILE A 38 9.62 -8.24 20.58
N THR A 39 9.00 -7.11 20.90
CA THR A 39 7.74 -6.68 20.27
C THR A 39 7.87 -6.55 18.77
N PHE A 40 8.93 -5.91 18.29
CA PHE A 40 9.20 -5.78 16.85
C PHE A 40 9.37 -7.14 16.17
N SER A 41 10.21 -8.01 16.75
CA SER A 41 10.50 -9.34 16.20
C SER A 41 9.25 -10.23 16.16
N VAL A 42 8.48 -10.23 17.25
CA VAL A 42 7.20 -10.95 17.34
C VAL A 42 6.21 -10.41 16.32
N SER A 43 6.14 -9.10 16.11
CA SER A 43 5.26 -8.48 15.11
C SER A 43 5.57 -8.96 13.68
N ILE A 44 6.85 -9.03 13.29
CA ILE A 44 7.27 -9.59 11.99
C ILE A 44 6.85 -11.07 11.88
N ILE A 45 7.10 -11.87 12.93
CA ILE A 45 6.72 -13.27 12.95
C ILE A 45 5.20 -13.44 12.84
N LEU A 46 4.42 -12.62 13.55
CA LEU A 46 2.95 -12.66 13.48
C LEU A 46 2.42 -12.33 12.08
N LEU A 47 3.02 -11.39 11.36
CA LEU A 47 2.65 -11.10 9.96
C LEU A 47 2.88 -12.33 9.07
N ILE A 48 4.02 -13.02 9.21
CA ILE A 48 4.32 -14.24 8.45
C ILE A 48 3.35 -15.37 8.83
N VAL A 49 3.12 -15.57 10.12
CA VAL A 49 2.15 -16.57 10.61
C VAL A 49 0.73 -16.24 10.15
N GLY A 50 0.38 -14.94 10.12
CA GLY A 50 -0.90 -14.47 9.58
C GLY A 50 -1.11 -14.89 8.12
N TYR A 51 -0.08 -14.79 7.27
CA TYR A 51 -0.14 -15.32 5.91
C TYR A 51 -0.37 -16.83 5.86
N LEU A 52 0.37 -17.56 6.70
CA LEU A 52 0.34 -19.04 6.69
C LEU A 52 -0.97 -19.60 7.26
N VAL A 53 -1.54 -18.97 8.29
CA VAL A 53 -2.71 -19.45 9.02
C VAL A 53 -3.98 -18.75 8.54
N TYR A 54 -4.11 -17.44 8.77
CA TYR A 54 -5.33 -16.71 8.45
C TYR A 54 -5.51 -16.52 6.94
N GLY A 55 -4.42 -16.30 6.18
CA GLY A 55 -4.47 -16.26 4.72
C GLY A 55 -4.94 -17.58 4.10
N LYS A 56 -4.49 -18.72 4.65
CA LYS A 56 -4.98 -20.05 4.24
C LYS A 56 -6.43 -20.30 4.65
N PHE A 57 -6.85 -19.76 5.79
CA PHE A 57 -8.25 -19.80 6.22
C PHE A 57 -9.14 -18.96 5.30
N ALA A 58 -8.75 -17.74 4.96
CA ALA A 58 -9.46 -16.87 4.01
C ALA A 58 -9.59 -17.53 2.63
N GLU A 59 -8.52 -18.18 2.15
CA GLU A 59 -8.56 -18.97 0.91
C GLU A 59 -9.57 -20.12 0.96
N ARG A 60 -9.62 -20.87 2.05
CA ARG A 60 -10.60 -21.94 2.26
C ARG A 60 -12.04 -21.41 2.29
N VAL A 61 -12.26 -20.24 2.88
CA VAL A 61 -13.56 -19.57 2.90
C VAL A 61 -13.96 -19.10 1.49
N PHE A 62 -13.03 -18.55 0.73
CA PHE A 62 -13.31 -18.11 -0.64
C PHE A 62 -13.60 -19.30 -1.57
N LYS A 63 -12.89 -20.43 -1.41
CA LYS A 63 -12.97 -21.64 -2.26
C LYS A 63 -12.60 -21.33 -3.72
N PRO A 64 -11.32 -21.03 -4.00
CA PRO A 64 -10.88 -20.80 -5.38
C PRO A 64 -10.99 -22.06 -6.22
N ASP A 65 -11.53 -21.93 -7.43
CA ASP A 65 -11.66 -23.01 -8.41
C ASP A 65 -10.45 -23.01 -9.35
N SER A 66 -9.70 -24.12 -9.36
CA SER A 66 -8.54 -24.29 -10.24
C SER A 66 -8.90 -24.50 -11.71
N ASN A 67 -10.16 -24.90 -11.99
CA ASN A 67 -10.63 -25.23 -13.33
C ASN A 67 -11.38 -24.06 -13.99
N ALA A 68 -11.73 -23.03 -13.22
CA ALA A 68 -12.40 -21.85 -13.73
C ALA A 68 -11.50 -21.08 -14.70
N ALA A 69 -12.02 -20.80 -15.89
CA ALA A 69 -11.34 -19.95 -16.87
C ALA A 69 -11.30 -18.50 -16.37
N THR A 70 -10.10 -17.94 -16.28
CA THR A 70 -9.91 -16.56 -15.78
C THR A 70 -10.10 -15.53 -16.90
N PRO A 71 -10.36 -14.26 -16.55
CA PRO A 71 -10.46 -13.15 -17.52
C PRO A 71 -9.24 -12.98 -18.40
N ALA A 72 -8.05 -13.37 -17.90
CA ALA A 72 -6.81 -13.35 -18.66
C ALA A 72 -6.88 -14.15 -19.98
N TYR A 73 -7.72 -15.21 -20.01
CA TYR A 73 -7.94 -16.04 -21.19
C TYR A 73 -9.26 -15.73 -21.89
N THR A 74 -10.35 -15.53 -21.13
CA THR A 74 -11.71 -15.36 -21.70
C THR A 74 -11.94 -13.98 -22.32
N LYS A 75 -11.18 -12.97 -21.89
CA LYS A 75 -11.27 -11.58 -22.36
C LYS A 75 -9.94 -11.05 -22.90
N ASN A 76 -9.04 -11.93 -23.33
CA ASN A 76 -7.71 -11.52 -23.78
C ASN A 76 -7.81 -10.49 -24.92
N ASP A 77 -7.31 -9.27 -24.67
CA ASP A 77 -7.28 -8.16 -25.63
C ASP A 77 -5.84 -7.76 -26.00
N GLY A 78 -4.84 -8.42 -25.38
CA GLY A 78 -3.42 -8.11 -25.58
C GLY A 78 -2.98 -6.73 -25.03
N VAL A 79 -3.81 -6.08 -24.20
CA VAL A 79 -3.57 -4.74 -23.66
C VAL A 79 -3.66 -4.72 -22.14
N ASP A 80 -4.87 -4.94 -21.60
CA ASP A 80 -5.16 -4.93 -20.17
C ASP A 80 -5.56 -6.34 -19.65
N TYR A 81 -5.99 -7.24 -20.56
CA TYR A 81 -6.34 -8.63 -20.29
C TYR A 81 -5.34 -9.57 -21.00
N MET A 82 -4.43 -10.17 -20.22
CA MET A 82 -3.43 -11.09 -20.76
C MET A 82 -2.84 -11.98 -19.67
N PRO A 83 -2.55 -13.28 -19.97
CA PRO A 83 -1.95 -14.17 -18.97
C PRO A 83 -0.48 -13.86 -18.74
N LEU A 84 -0.13 -13.42 -17.51
CA LEU A 84 1.25 -13.16 -17.11
C LEU A 84 1.80 -14.29 -16.20
N PRO A 85 3.13 -14.47 -16.10
CA PRO A 85 3.74 -15.37 -15.12
C PRO A 85 3.44 -14.93 -13.70
N THR A 86 3.13 -15.86 -12.79
CA THR A 86 2.68 -15.58 -11.40
C THR A 86 3.65 -14.68 -10.64
N TRP A 87 4.96 -14.95 -10.73
CA TRP A 87 5.96 -14.14 -10.04
C TRP A 87 5.96 -12.68 -10.51
N LYS A 88 5.69 -12.43 -11.80
CA LYS A 88 5.56 -11.07 -12.33
C LYS A 88 4.30 -10.40 -11.79
N ILE A 89 3.16 -11.10 -11.77
CA ILE A 89 1.90 -10.58 -11.22
C ILE A 89 2.09 -10.22 -9.75
N PHE A 90 2.75 -11.09 -8.97
CA PHE A 90 3.07 -10.82 -7.57
C PHE A 90 3.91 -9.55 -7.40
N MET A 91 5.01 -9.43 -8.16
CA MET A 91 5.89 -8.25 -8.09
C MET A 91 5.18 -6.97 -8.53
N ILE A 92 4.34 -7.05 -9.56
CA ILE A 92 3.55 -5.90 -10.03
C ILE A 92 2.50 -5.52 -8.97
N GLN A 93 1.76 -6.50 -8.43
CA GLN A 93 0.78 -6.23 -7.36
C GLN A 93 1.46 -5.60 -6.15
N PHE A 94 2.58 -6.17 -5.70
CA PHE A 94 3.35 -5.63 -4.58
C PHE A 94 3.76 -4.18 -4.81
N LEU A 95 4.35 -3.84 -5.97
CA LEU A 95 4.71 -2.46 -6.30
C LEU A 95 3.51 -1.53 -6.45
N ASN A 96 2.40 -2.02 -6.99
CA ASN A 96 1.20 -1.22 -7.16
C ASN A 96 0.63 -0.77 -5.80
N ILE A 97 0.71 -1.62 -4.78
CA ILE A 97 0.21 -1.32 -3.44
C ILE A 97 1.28 -0.67 -2.55
N ALA A 98 2.52 -1.15 -2.61
CA ALA A 98 3.64 -0.70 -1.78
C ALA A 98 4.29 0.60 -2.30
N GLY A 99 3.47 1.63 -2.56
CA GLY A 99 3.96 2.96 -2.93
C GLY A 99 4.65 3.68 -1.76
N LEU A 100 4.30 4.95 -1.52
CA LEU A 100 4.84 5.72 -0.39
C LEU A 100 4.21 5.35 0.95
N GLY A 101 3.01 4.78 0.94
CA GLY A 101 2.22 4.54 2.14
C GLY A 101 2.90 3.69 3.21
N PRO A 102 3.44 2.50 2.90
CA PRO A 102 4.11 1.65 3.90
C PRO A 102 5.45 2.22 4.38
N ILE A 103 6.00 3.23 3.71
CA ILE A 103 7.22 3.92 4.11
C ILE A 103 6.87 5.20 4.87
N PHE A 104 6.28 6.17 4.21
CA PHE A 104 5.99 7.50 4.78
C PHE A 104 4.88 7.46 5.83
N GLY A 105 3.81 6.69 5.57
CA GLY A 105 2.74 6.48 6.55
C GLY A 105 3.25 5.78 7.81
N ALA A 106 4.15 4.79 7.67
CA ALA A 106 4.76 4.11 8.80
C ALA A 106 5.73 5.01 9.58
N ILE A 107 6.51 5.86 8.88
CA ILE A 107 7.38 6.86 9.52
C ILE A 107 6.54 7.83 10.37
N LEU A 108 5.48 8.41 9.79
CA LEU A 108 4.58 9.28 10.54
C LEU A 108 3.89 8.53 11.69
N GLY A 109 3.42 7.32 11.43
CA GLY A 109 2.75 6.48 12.41
C GLY A 109 3.65 6.00 13.53
N ALA A 110 4.97 5.96 13.33
CA ALA A 110 5.94 5.62 14.36
C ALA A 110 5.87 6.54 15.58
N GLN A 111 5.37 7.77 15.41
CA GLN A 111 5.12 8.72 16.51
C GLN A 111 4.06 8.24 17.51
N PHE A 112 3.24 7.25 17.15
CA PHE A 112 2.29 6.62 18.07
C PHE A 112 2.89 5.44 18.87
N GLY A 113 4.22 5.22 18.76
CA GLY A 113 4.93 4.23 19.56
C GLY A 113 4.48 2.79 19.28
N THR A 114 4.31 2.00 20.35
CA THR A 114 3.90 0.58 20.27
C THR A 114 2.50 0.36 19.70
N ALA A 115 1.60 1.36 19.79
CA ALA A 115 0.28 1.30 19.17
C ALA A 115 0.38 1.09 17.65
N ALA A 116 1.39 1.70 17.00
CA ALA A 116 1.64 1.52 15.57
C ALA A 116 1.93 0.04 15.21
N TYR A 117 2.71 -0.67 16.04
CA TYR A 117 3.01 -2.09 15.81
C TYR A 117 1.74 -2.94 15.89
N ILE A 118 0.90 -2.70 16.90
CA ILE A 118 -0.38 -3.41 17.07
C ILE A 118 -1.26 -3.18 15.84
N TRP A 119 -1.40 -1.92 15.43
CA TRP A 119 -2.25 -1.56 14.29
C TRP A 119 -1.74 -2.17 12.98
N ILE A 120 -0.42 -2.13 12.71
CA ILE A 120 0.15 -2.76 11.52
C ILE A 120 -0.13 -4.27 11.53
N VAL A 121 0.10 -4.97 12.65
CA VAL A 121 -0.09 -6.43 12.70
C VAL A 121 -1.56 -6.81 12.56
N VAL A 122 -2.43 -6.24 13.40
CA VAL A 122 -3.86 -6.60 13.43
C VAL A 122 -4.55 -6.10 12.17
N GLY A 123 -4.30 -4.85 11.80
CA GLY A 123 -4.88 -4.25 10.59
C GLY A 123 -4.46 -4.98 9.32
N CYS A 124 -3.16 -5.27 9.17
CA CYS A 124 -2.66 -5.95 7.98
C CYS A 124 -3.22 -7.37 7.85
N ILE A 125 -3.19 -8.19 8.92
CA ILE A 125 -3.59 -9.61 8.84
C ILE A 125 -5.11 -9.73 8.66
N PHE A 126 -5.89 -9.09 9.54
CA PHE A 126 -7.33 -9.37 9.66
C PHE A 126 -8.19 -8.45 8.79
N ILE A 127 -7.68 -7.27 8.43
CA ILE A 127 -8.43 -6.28 7.67
C ILE A 127 -7.83 -6.11 6.28
N GLY A 128 -6.57 -5.65 6.15
CA GLY A 128 -5.97 -5.27 4.87
C GLY A 128 -5.74 -6.44 3.93
N ALA A 129 -5.03 -7.48 4.36
CA ALA A 129 -4.75 -8.63 3.51
C ALA A 129 -6.02 -9.44 3.17
N PHE A 130 -6.99 -9.46 4.10
CA PHE A 130 -8.32 -10.01 3.84
C PHE A 130 -9.07 -9.17 2.80
N HIS A 131 -9.09 -7.84 2.96
CA HIS A 131 -9.68 -6.88 2.02
C HIS A 131 -9.10 -7.03 0.61
N ASP A 132 -7.76 -7.07 0.49
CA ASP A 132 -7.07 -7.17 -0.79
C ASP A 132 -7.33 -8.52 -1.47
N TYR A 133 -7.31 -9.60 -0.69
CA TYR A 133 -7.61 -10.93 -1.22
C TYR A 133 -9.03 -11.02 -1.75
N PHE A 134 -10.03 -10.63 -0.94
CA PHE A 134 -11.42 -10.73 -1.37
C PHE A 134 -11.76 -9.76 -2.50
N SER A 135 -11.29 -8.52 -2.46
CA SER A 135 -11.52 -7.56 -3.55
C SER A 135 -10.92 -8.02 -4.88
N GLY A 136 -9.68 -8.56 -4.85
CA GLY A 136 -9.02 -9.10 -6.03
C GLY A 136 -9.72 -10.35 -6.57
N MET A 137 -10.11 -11.28 -5.70
CA MET A 137 -10.78 -12.51 -6.09
C MET A 137 -12.23 -12.28 -6.56
N ILE A 138 -12.95 -11.32 -5.97
CA ILE A 138 -14.28 -10.91 -6.46
C ILE A 138 -14.14 -10.29 -7.85
N SER A 139 -13.18 -9.37 -8.03
CA SER A 139 -12.90 -8.81 -9.36
C SER A 139 -12.58 -9.89 -10.39
N LEU A 140 -11.79 -10.90 -10.03
CA LEU A 140 -11.48 -12.04 -10.91
C LEU A 140 -12.75 -12.76 -11.36
N ARG A 141 -13.65 -13.11 -10.43
CA ARG A 141 -14.92 -13.79 -10.72
C ARG A 141 -15.91 -12.93 -11.47
N GLU A 142 -15.85 -11.61 -11.28
CA GLU A 142 -16.65 -10.63 -12.01
C GLU A 142 -16.00 -10.22 -13.35
N GLY A 143 -15.12 -11.07 -13.88
CA GLY A 143 -14.50 -10.87 -15.18
C GLY A 143 -13.51 -9.71 -15.25
N GLY A 144 -12.81 -9.40 -14.17
CA GLY A 144 -11.88 -8.29 -14.07
C GLY A 144 -12.57 -6.94 -13.86
N ALA A 145 -13.76 -6.93 -13.24
CA ALA A 145 -14.55 -5.72 -13.01
C ALA A 145 -13.81 -4.72 -12.10
N ASN A 146 -13.94 -3.43 -12.40
CA ASN A 146 -13.40 -2.34 -11.60
C ASN A 146 -14.14 -2.22 -10.26
N LEU A 147 -13.50 -1.61 -9.27
CA LEU A 147 -14.06 -1.49 -7.92
C LEU A 147 -15.46 -0.82 -7.88
N PRO A 148 -15.75 0.31 -8.57
CA PRO A 148 -17.09 0.88 -8.55
C PRO A 148 -18.18 -0.05 -9.08
N ASP A 149 -17.85 -0.92 -10.04
CA ASP A 149 -18.79 -1.89 -10.59
C ASP A 149 -19.10 -3.01 -9.59
N ILE A 150 -18.06 -3.48 -8.86
CA ILE A 150 -18.23 -4.43 -7.75
C ILE A 150 -19.10 -3.81 -6.66
N ILE A 151 -18.78 -2.57 -6.23
CA ILE A 151 -19.61 -1.85 -5.25
C ILE A 151 -21.05 -1.73 -5.72
N GLY A 152 -21.25 -1.39 -6.99
CA GLY A 152 -22.59 -1.29 -7.58
C GLY A 152 -23.39 -2.59 -7.56
N LYS A 153 -22.72 -3.71 -7.82
CA LYS A 153 -23.36 -5.04 -7.81
C LYS A 153 -23.87 -5.42 -6.42
N TYR A 154 -23.13 -5.09 -5.36
CA TYR A 154 -23.41 -5.53 -3.99
C TYR A 154 -24.08 -4.45 -3.13
N LEU A 155 -23.82 -3.16 -3.36
CA LEU A 155 -24.37 -2.05 -2.56
C LEU A 155 -25.36 -1.15 -3.33
N GLY A 156 -25.66 -1.50 -4.58
CA GLY A 156 -26.66 -0.81 -5.39
C GLY A 156 -26.11 0.32 -6.28
N ASN A 157 -26.94 0.71 -7.26
CA ASN A 157 -26.50 1.60 -8.34
C ASN A 157 -26.18 3.03 -7.87
N THR A 158 -26.92 3.57 -6.90
CA THR A 158 -26.65 4.90 -6.34
C THR A 158 -25.25 4.94 -5.72
N THR A 159 -24.90 3.95 -4.89
CA THR A 159 -23.57 3.81 -4.30
C THR A 159 -22.49 3.66 -5.37
N LYS A 160 -22.77 2.91 -6.47
CA LYS A 160 -21.88 2.80 -7.63
C LYS A 160 -21.52 4.15 -8.22
N GLN A 161 -22.49 5.01 -8.47
CA GLN A 161 -22.25 6.31 -9.11
C GLN A 161 -21.42 7.23 -8.20
N VAL A 162 -21.79 7.31 -6.92
CA VAL A 162 -21.05 8.09 -5.92
C VAL A 162 -19.61 7.59 -5.83
N MET A 163 -19.43 6.28 -5.67
CA MET A 163 -18.10 5.70 -5.50
C MET A 163 -17.25 5.73 -6.78
N ARG A 164 -17.88 5.78 -7.94
CA ARG A 164 -17.15 5.97 -9.21
C ARG A 164 -16.47 7.34 -9.25
N VAL A 165 -17.22 8.41 -8.96
CA VAL A 165 -16.67 9.77 -8.90
C VAL A 165 -15.60 9.87 -7.80
N PHE A 166 -15.91 9.37 -6.61
CA PHE A 166 -15.00 9.35 -5.47
C PHE A 166 -13.68 8.62 -5.77
N THR A 167 -13.77 7.44 -6.40
CA THR A 167 -12.58 6.66 -6.77
C THR A 167 -11.73 7.37 -7.82
N VAL A 168 -12.33 8.02 -8.81
CA VAL A 168 -11.57 8.79 -9.82
C VAL A 168 -10.86 9.97 -9.17
N ILE A 169 -11.52 10.70 -8.27
CA ILE A 169 -10.90 11.79 -7.50
C ILE A 169 -9.72 11.26 -6.69
N LEU A 170 -9.90 10.18 -5.94
CA LEU A 170 -8.82 9.54 -5.19
C LEU A 170 -7.63 9.17 -6.09
N LEU A 171 -7.88 8.55 -7.24
CA LEU A 171 -6.82 8.12 -8.16
C LEU A 171 -6.06 9.31 -8.78
N VAL A 172 -6.72 10.43 -9.00
CA VAL A 172 -6.07 11.70 -9.39
C VAL A 172 -5.18 12.22 -8.27
N LEU A 173 -5.67 12.24 -7.00
CA LEU A 173 -4.86 12.64 -5.84
C LEU A 173 -3.65 11.72 -5.65
N VAL A 174 -3.80 10.41 -5.85
CA VAL A 174 -2.68 9.45 -5.89
C VAL A 174 -1.67 9.85 -6.95
N GLY A 175 -2.12 10.16 -8.17
CA GLY A 175 -1.26 10.63 -9.26
C GLY A 175 -0.46 11.87 -8.88
N VAL A 176 -1.09 12.86 -8.24
CA VAL A 176 -0.43 14.09 -7.75
C VAL A 176 0.65 13.78 -6.72
N VAL A 177 0.29 13.03 -5.68
CA VAL A 177 1.22 12.67 -4.57
C VAL A 177 2.40 11.86 -5.10
N PHE A 178 2.14 10.90 -5.99
CA PHE A 178 3.14 9.97 -6.51
C PHE A 178 3.96 10.52 -7.68
N VAL A 179 3.68 11.73 -8.15
CA VAL A 179 4.59 12.54 -8.96
C VAL A 179 5.44 13.43 -8.07
N SER A 180 4.81 14.16 -7.14
CA SER A 180 5.46 15.22 -6.38
C SER A 180 6.52 14.72 -5.41
N GLN A 181 6.26 13.58 -4.71
CA GLN A 181 7.21 13.06 -3.71
C GLN A 181 8.49 12.47 -4.33
N PRO A 182 8.44 11.60 -5.34
CA PRO A 182 9.65 11.13 -6.01
C PRO A 182 10.46 12.27 -6.64
N ALA A 183 9.78 13.27 -7.21
CA ALA A 183 10.45 14.43 -7.78
C ALA A 183 11.26 15.20 -6.73
N GLY A 184 10.68 15.44 -5.54
CA GLY A 184 11.39 16.07 -4.42
C GLY A 184 12.55 15.25 -3.84
N ILE A 185 12.48 13.92 -3.93
CA ILE A 185 13.60 13.05 -3.55
C ILE A 185 14.72 13.12 -4.60
N LEU A 186 14.37 13.04 -5.88
CA LEU A 186 15.33 13.09 -6.99
C LEU A 186 16.05 14.44 -7.06
N ASP A 187 15.35 15.54 -6.84
CA ASP A 187 15.92 16.89 -6.73
C ASP A 187 17.10 16.96 -5.76
N ARG A 188 17.01 16.27 -4.61
CA ARG A 188 18.06 16.27 -3.57
C ARG A 188 19.30 15.45 -3.92
N ILE A 189 19.18 14.46 -4.81
CA ILE A 189 20.26 13.51 -5.12
C ILE A 189 20.84 13.70 -6.52
N THR A 190 20.32 14.67 -7.29
CA THR A 190 20.76 14.99 -8.65
C THR A 190 21.35 16.40 -8.72
N PRO A 191 22.10 16.74 -9.79
CA PRO A 191 22.66 18.09 -9.98
C PRO A 191 21.58 19.17 -10.03
N GLU A 192 21.90 20.41 -9.63
CA GLU A 192 20.97 21.56 -9.48
C GLU A 192 20.10 21.84 -10.72
N TRP A 193 20.59 21.57 -11.93
CA TRP A 193 19.80 21.75 -13.16
C TRP A 193 18.66 20.74 -13.32
N MET A 194 18.73 19.59 -12.60
CA MET A 194 17.66 18.59 -12.50
C MET A 194 16.78 18.87 -11.26
N ASN A 195 16.24 20.06 -11.18
CA ASN A 195 15.42 20.50 -10.06
C ASN A 195 14.06 19.77 -9.98
N ASN A 196 13.32 20.05 -8.91
CA ASN A 196 12.01 19.44 -8.65
C ASN A 196 11.05 19.55 -9.84
N THR A 197 10.99 20.70 -10.51
CA THR A 197 10.14 20.92 -11.69
C THR A 197 10.55 20.02 -12.85
N PHE A 198 11.85 19.87 -13.11
CA PHE A 198 12.36 18.97 -14.13
C PHE A 198 11.88 17.54 -13.89
N TRP A 199 12.00 17.03 -12.64
CA TRP A 199 11.61 15.66 -12.30
C TRP A 199 10.09 15.47 -12.35
N ILE A 200 9.29 16.47 -11.96
CA ILE A 200 7.84 16.43 -12.11
C ILE A 200 7.47 16.24 -13.58
N ILE A 201 8.07 17.01 -14.50
CA ILE A 201 7.81 16.89 -15.93
C ILE A 201 8.20 15.50 -16.46
N VAL A 202 9.38 14.99 -16.06
CA VAL A 202 9.87 13.67 -16.49
C VAL A 202 8.94 12.55 -16.03
N ILE A 203 8.57 12.54 -14.73
CA ILE A 203 7.70 11.51 -14.18
C ILE A 203 6.29 11.59 -14.79
N PHE A 204 5.77 12.79 -14.95
CA PHE A 204 4.45 13.00 -15.54
C PHE A 204 4.40 12.59 -17.01
N ALA A 205 5.44 12.90 -17.80
CA ALA A 205 5.58 12.42 -19.17
C ALA A 205 5.66 10.90 -19.24
N TYR A 206 6.41 10.27 -18.30
CA TYR A 206 6.43 8.81 -18.17
C TYR A 206 5.02 8.25 -17.92
N TYR A 207 4.23 8.82 -17.01
CA TYR A 207 2.86 8.35 -16.74
C TYR A 207 1.97 8.44 -17.97
N LEU A 208 2.08 9.52 -18.73
CA LEU A 208 1.31 9.68 -19.98
C LEU A 208 1.66 8.59 -20.99
N ILE A 209 2.94 8.32 -21.18
CA ILE A 209 3.42 7.28 -22.11
C ILE A 209 2.99 5.90 -21.60
N ALA A 210 3.20 5.60 -20.32
CA ALA A 210 2.93 4.30 -19.73
C ALA A 210 1.43 3.95 -19.76
N THR A 211 0.54 4.92 -19.50
CA THR A 211 -0.92 4.68 -19.55
C THR A 211 -1.44 4.37 -20.96
N LEU A 212 -0.70 4.75 -22.00
CA LEU A 212 -1.05 4.49 -23.40
C LEU A 212 -0.56 3.14 -23.91
N LEU A 213 0.47 2.57 -23.29
CA LEU A 213 1.08 1.31 -23.72
C LEU A 213 0.38 0.09 -23.09
N PRO A 214 0.45 -1.09 -23.75
CA PRO A 214 0.02 -2.35 -23.14
C PRO A 214 0.78 -2.65 -21.84
N ILE A 215 0.09 -3.33 -20.90
CA ILE A 215 0.57 -3.58 -19.54
C ILE A 215 1.90 -4.37 -19.53
N ASP A 216 2.09 -5.30 -20.46
CA ASP A 216 3.29 -6.16 -20.53
C ASP A 216 4.55 -5.43 -20.98
N LYS A 217 4.41 -4.38 -21.81
CA LYS A 217 5.55 -3.68 -22.43
C LYS A 217 6.33 -2.81 -21.44
N VAL A 218 5.64 -2.12 -20.55
CA VAL A 218 6.24 -1.24 -19.54
C VAL A 218 6.22 -1.93 -18.18
N ILE A 219 5.02 -2.19 -17.67
CA ILE A 219 4.80 -2.75 -16.34
C ILE A 219 5.44 -4.13 -16.21
N GLY A 220 5.18 -5.03 -17.16
CA GLY A 220 5.68 -6.41 -17.13
C GLY A 220 7.20 -6.57 -17.21
N LYS A 221 7.95 -5.57 -17.69
CA LYS A 221 9.41 -5.63 -17.83
C LYS A 221 10.16 -4.86 -16.76
N ILE A 222 9.71 -3.66 -16.42
CA ILE A 222 10.43 -2.72 -15.56
C ILE A 222 10.08 -2.95 -14.08
N TYR A 223 8.82 -3.21 -13.77
CA TYR A 223 8.35 -3.34 -12.38
C TYR A 223 9.03 -4.45 -11.57
N PRO A 224 9.31 -5.64 -12.11
CA PRO A 224 10.02 -6.64 -11.33
C PRO A 224 11.39 -6.17 -10.83
N LEU A 225 12.12 -5.38 -11.63
CA LEU A 225 13.41 -4.82 -11.21
C LEU A 225 13.24 -3.84 -10.04
N PHE A 226 12.21 -2.98 -10.11
CA PHE A 226 11.92 -2.01 -9.04
C PHE A 226 11.43 -2.69 -7.77
N ALA A 227 10.63 -3.76 -7.89
CA ALA A 227 10.22 -4.56 -6.75
C ALA A 227 11.41 -5.21 -6.03
N PHE A 228 12.38 -5.73 -6.78
CA PHE A 228 13.62 -6.25 -6.20
C PHE A 228 14.41 -5.16 -5.46
N SER A 229 14.53 -3.95 -6.03
CA SER A 229 15.20 -2.83 -5.37
C SER A 229 14.51 -2.45 -4.05
N LEU A 230 13.18 -2.42 -4.04
CA LEU A 230 12.39 -2.11 -2.86
C LEU A 230 12.55 -3.18 -1.77
N ILE A 231 12.51 -4.46 -2.14
CA ILE A 231 12.74 -5.59 -1.23
C ILE A 231 14.17 -5.55 -0.69
N PHE A 232 15.16 -5.30 -1.55
CA PHE A 232 16.55 -5.18 -1.14
C PHE A 232 16.75 -4.06 -0.10
N MET A 233 16.14 -2.91 -0.32
CA MET A 233 16.14 -1.81 0.64
C MET A 233 15.53 -2.25 1.99
N ALA A 234 14.34 -2.87 1.97
CA ALA A 234 13.67 -3.31 3.19
C ALA A 234 14.49 -4.32 3.98
N LEU A 235 15.09 -5.30 3.29
CA LEU A 235 15.98 -6.30 3.91
C LEU A 235 17.27 -5.66 4.45
N GLY A 236 17.82 -4.67 3.74
CA GLY A 236 18.99 -3.91 4.18
C GLY A 236 18.72 -3.13 5.47
N VAL A 237 17.59 -2.40 5.52
CA VAL A 237 17.16 -1.67 6.72
C VAL A 237 16.88 -2.64 7.87
N LEU A 238 16.17 -3.75 7.61
CA LEU A 238 15.90 -4.80 8.60
C LEU A 238 17.19 -5.39 9.19
N PHE A 239 18.15 -5.73 8.33
CA PHE A 239 19.45 -6.22 8.77
C PHE A 239 20.16 -5.20 9.66
N MET A 240 20.12 -3.92 9.29
CA MET A 240 20.77 -2.86 10.07
C MET A 240 20.08 -2.60 11.41
N ILE A 241 18.75 -2.71 11.50
CA ILE A 241 18.02 -2.67 12.79
C ILE A 241 18.60 -3.70 13.78
N PHE A 242 18.78 -4.94 13.34
CA PHE A 242 19.34 -5.99 14.18
C PHE A 242 20.83 -5.79 14.46
N LYS A 243 21.62 -5.36 13.46
CA LYS A 243 23.07 -5.14 13.60
C LYS A 243 23.37 -4.01 14.58
N GLN A 244 22.66 -2.89 14.49
CA GLN A 244 22.85 -1.73 15.38
C GLN A 244 22.37 -2.01 16.81
N GLY A 245 21.49 -2.99 17.00
CA GLY A 245 20.97 -3.31 18.33
C GLY A 245 20.19 -2.16 18.96
N ILE A 246 19.43 -1.44 18.13
CA ILE A 246 18.64 -0.29 18.57
C ILE A 246 17.63 -0.69 19.63
N SER A 247 17.43 0.16 20.64
CA SER A 247 16.39 -0.07 21.64
C SER A 247 15.05 0.42 21.11
N LEU A 248 14.15 -0.51 20.82
CA LEU A 248 12.77 -0.23 20.41
C LEU A 248 11.82 -0.26 21.61
N PRO A 249 10.68 0.44 21.55
CA PRO A 249 9.68 0.36 22.60
C PRO A 249 9.04 -1.03 22.64
N GLU A 250 8.78 -1.52 23.84
CA GLU A 250 8.15 -2.80 24.07
C GLU A 250 6.70 -2.62 24.53
N ILE A 251 5.80 -3.52 24.15
CA ILE A 251 4.41 -3.51 24.62
C ILE A 251 4.33 -3.64 26.14
N THR A 252 5.30 -4.32 26.74
CA THR A 252 5.41 -4.46 28.20
C THR A 252 5.62 -3.15 28.93
N ASP A 253 6.16 -2.13 28.24
CA ASP A 253 6.36 -0.79 28.79
C ASP A 253 5.11 0.09 28.65
N GLY A 254 4.05 -0.45 28.07
CA GLY A 254 2.77 0.20 27.85
C GLY A 254 2.53 0.65 26.41
N ILE A 255 1.29 1.04 26.14
CA ILE A 255 0.86 1.61 24.85
C ILE A 255 0.82 3.13 25.01
N ALA A 256 1.93 3.79 24.72
CA ALA A 256 2.05 5.23 24.84
C ALA A 256 2.44 5.86 23.50
N SER A 257 1.78 6.98 23.17
CA SER A 257 2.18 7.83 22.05
C SER A 257 3.44 8.61 22.42
N ILE A 258 4.41 8.62 21.52
CA ILE A 258 5.61 9.48 21.60
C ILE A 258 5.45 10.74 20.73
N HIS A 259 4.23 11.00 20.22
CA HIS A 259 3.93 12.15 19.37
C HIS A 259 4.17 13.46 20.14
N PRO A 260 4.86 14.45 19.53
CA PRO A 260 5.16 15.71 20.20
C PRO A 260 3.91 16.51 20.59
N GLN A 261 2.82 16.31 19.85
CA GLN A 261 1.51 16.95 20.09
C GLN A 261 0.45 15.91 20.50
N LYS A 262 0.79 14.97 21.39
CA LYS A 262 -0.08 13.85 21.81
C LYS A 262 -1.44 14.30 22.37
N GLU A 263 -1.53 15.50 22.93
CA GLU A 263 -2.76 16.05 23.52
C GLU A 263 -3.83 16.37 22.45
N VAL A 264 -3.40 16.76 21.25
CA VAL A 264 -4.28 17.13 20.14
C VAL A 264 -4.26 16.10 19.00
N THR A 265 -3.38 15.09 19.09
CA THR A 265 -3.25 13.99 18.13
C THR A 265 -3.47 12.64 18.82
N PRO A 266 -4.73 12.29 19.16
CA PRO A 266 -5.04 11.03 19.81
C PRO A 266 -4.68 9.83 18.93
N ILE A 267 -4.32 8.70 19.56
CA ILE A 267 -4.01 7.46 18.85
C ILE A 267 -5.18 7.08 17.94
N PHE A 268 -6.38 7.00 18.49
CA PHE A 268 -7.60 6.77 17.71
C PHE A 268 -8.33 8.10 17.45
N PRO A 269 -8.74 8.40 16.20
CA PRO A 269 -8.62 7.61 14.96
C PRO A 269 -7.38 7.96 14.14
N ILE A 270 -6.56 8.93 14.57
CA ILE A 270 -5.53 9.58 13.73
C ILE A 270 -4.47 8.56 13.27
N MET A 271 -3.98 7.71 14.17
CA MET A 271 -3.02 6.66 13.82
C MET A 271 -3.55 5.73 12.72
N CYS A 272 -4.82 5.33 12.80
CA CYS A 272 -5.43 4.43 11.82
C CYS A 272 -5.50 5.03 10.42
N ILE A 273 -5.64 6.36 10.31
CA ILE A 273 -5.60 7.08 9.03
C ILE A 273 -4.16 7.31 8.58
N THR A 274 -3.27 7.62 9.51
CA THR A 274 -1.84 7.88 9.22
C THR A 274 -1.13 6.63 8.70
N ILE A 275 -1.33 5.48 9.37
CA ILE A 275 -0.83 4.18 8.91
C ILE A 275 -1.93 3.51 8.09
N ALA A 276 -2.18 4.03 6.90
CA ALA A 276 -3.13 3.45 5.97
C ALA A 276 -2.53 2.20 5.30
N CYS A 277 -1.66 2.40 4.36
CA CYS A 277 -1.19 1.35 3.44
C CYS A 277 -0.51 0.16 4.14
N GLY A 278 0.18 0.35 5.25
CA GLY A 278 0.80 -0.76 6.02
C GLY A 278 -0.19 -1.62 6.80
N ALA A 279 -1.46 -1.18 6.96
CA ALA A 279 -2.49 -1.88 7.72
C ALA A 279 -3.72 -2.22 6.87
N ILE A 280 -4.30 -1.23 6.19
CA ILE A 280 -5.38 -1.40 5.20
C ILE A 280 -5.43 -0.18 4.28
N SER A 281 -5.70 -0.39 2.99
CA SER A 281 -5.79 0.68 2.01
C SER A 281 -6.89 0.40 0.96
N GLY A 282 -7.82 1.32 0.84
CA GLY A 282 -8.87 1.24 -0.18
C GLY A 282 -8.33 1.40 -1.61
N PHE A 283 -7.20 2.11 -1.75
CA PHE A 283 -6.50 2.22 -3.03
C PHE A 283 -6.13 0.84 -3.61
N HIS A 284 -5.78 -0.13 -2.76
CA HIS A 284 -5.43 -1.48 -3.20
C HIS A 284 -6.55 -2.15 -3.99
N ALA A 285 -7.80 -1.97 -3.58
CA ALA A 285 -8.96 -2.51 -4.30
C ALA A 285 -9.16 -1.89 -5.69
N THR A 286 -8.53 -0.74 -5.98
CA THR A 286 -8.51 -0.17 -7.33
C THR A 286 -7.40 -0.78 -8.19
N GLN A 287 -6.36 -1.33 -7.59
CA GLN A 287 -5.22 -1.96 -8.26
C GLN A 287 -5.42 -3.46 -8.50
N SER A 288 -6.08 -4.13 -7.57
CA SER A 288 -6.36 -5.57 -7.66
C SER A 288 -7.07 -5.99 -8.96
N PRO A 289 -8.01 -5.22 -9.54
CA PRO A 289 -8.60 -5.55 -10.84
C PRO A 289 -7.61 -5.65 -11.99
N LEU A 290 -6.55 -4.83 -11.99
CA LEU A 290 -5.50 -4.89 -13.02
C LEU A 290 -4.80 -6.25 -13.01
N MET A 291 -4.51 -6.76 -11.81
CA MET A 291 -3.86 -8.07 -11.65
C MET A 291 -4.83 -9.22 -11.82
N ALA A 292 -6.09 -9.07 -11.42
CA ALA A 292 -7.15 -10.05 -11.67
C ALA A 292 -7.33 -10.34 -13.17
N ARG A 293 -7.18 -9.30 -14.03
CA ARG A 293 -7.22 -9.42 -15.49
C ARG A 293 -6.05 -10.22 -16.08
N CYS A 294 -4.96 -10.38 -15.30
CA CYS A 294 -3.74 -11.06 -15.75
C CYS A 294 -3.53 -12.44 -15.09
N LEU A 295 -4.33 -12.78 -14.07
CA LEU A 295 -4.15 -13.98 -13.27
C LEU A 295 -4.56 -15.24 -14.05
N LYS A 296 -3.68 -16.23 -14.09
CA LYS A 296 -3.89 -17.48 -14.87
C LYS A 296 -4.83 -18.48 -14.19
N ASN A 297 -4.93 -18.44 -12.84
CA ASN A 297 -5.70 -19.41 -12.08
C ASN A 297 -6.13 -18.79 -10.74
N GLU A 298 -7.33 -19.11 -10.26
CA GLU A 298 -7.87 -18.59 -8.99
C GLU A 298 -7.01 -18.93 -7.77
N LYS A 299 -6.35 -20.11 -7.74
CA LYS A 299 -5.48 -20.51 -6.63
C LYS A 299 -4.26 -19.61 -6.44
N LEU A 300 -3.88 -18.86 -7.46
CA LEU A 300 -2.78 -17.91 -7.40
C LEU A 300 -3.17 -16.59 -6.71
N GLY A 301 -4.45 -16.38 -6.40
CA GLY A 301 -4.94 -15.17 -5.76
C GLY A 301 -4.39 -14.95 -4.36
N ARG A 302 -4.22 -16.01 -3.54
CA ARG A 302 -3.68 -15.86 -2.18
C ARG A 302 -2.24 -15.31 -2.16
N PRO A 303 -1.26 -15.89 -2.86
CA PRO A 303 0.07 -15.28 -2.89
C PRO A 303 0.08 -13.88 -3.50
N VAL A 304 -0.73 -13.63 -4.55
CA VAL A 304 -0.73 -12.35 -5.25
C VAL A 304 -1.38 -11.24 -4.43
N PHE A 305 -2.58 -11.43 -3.90
CA PHE A 305 -3.30 -10.35 -3.22
C PHE A 305 -3.03 -10.34 -1.72
N TYR A 306 -3.26 -11.46 -1.03
CA TYR A 306 -3.01 -11.55 0.41
C TYR A 306 -1.52 -11.44 0.74
N GLY A 307 -0.68 -12.18 -0.02
CA GLY A 307 0.77 -12.21 0.20
C GLY A 307 1.46 -10.88 -0.05
N ALA A 308 1.06 -10.14 -1.08
CA ALA A 308 1.61 -8.82 -1.35
C ALA A 308 1.30 -7.83 -0.22
N MET A 309 0.07 -7.86 0.33
CA MET A 309 -0.30 -7.00 1.47
C MET A 309 0.48 -7.35 2.75
N ILE A 310 0.74 -8.64 3.02
CA ILE A 310 1.59 -9.04 4.16
C ILE A 310 3.02 -8.52 3.98
N LEU A 311 3.58 -8.62 2.78
CA LEU A 311 4.92 -8.09 2.51
C LEU A 311 4.96 -6.56 2.70
N GLU A 312 3.91 -5.87 2.32
CA GLU A 312 3.74 -4.44 2.57
C GLU A 312 3.65 -4.11 4.07
N GLY A 313 2.91 -4.90 4.85
CA GLY A 313 2.84 -4.79 6.31
C GLY A 313 4.20 -5.00 6.98
N ILE A 314 5.00 -5.97 6.49
CA ILE A 314 6.38 -6.17 6.95
C ILE A 314 7.24 -4.94 6.65
N MET A 315 7.10 -4.37 5.47
CA MET A 315 7.80 -3.13 5.09
C MET A 315 7.43 -1.96 6.01
N ALA A 316 6.14 -1.78 6.27
CA ALA A 316 5.65 -0.75 7.19
C ALA A 316 6.21 -0.96 8.62
N MET A 317 6.27 -2.20 9.09
CA MET A 317 6.86 -2.53 10.39
C MET A 317 8.34 -2.17 10.49
N ILE A 318 9.12 -2.48 9.44
CA ILE A 318 10.54 -2.13 9.35
C ILE A 318 10.74 -0.61 9.40
N TRP A 319 9.97 0.15 8.63
CA TRP A 319 10.08 1.61 8.60
C TRP A 319 9.56 2.28 9.87
N ALA A 320 8.51 1.74 10.50
CA ALA A 320 8.07 2.20 11.81
C ALA A 320 9.16 2.04 12.87
N ALA A 321 9.84 0.90 12.91
CA ALA A 321 10.95 0.65 13.82
C ALA A 321 12.15 1.58 13.55
N ALA A 322 12.53 1.74 12.30
CA ALA A 322 13.63 2.63 11.90
C ALA A 322 13.32 4.09 12.23
N ALA A 323 12.09 4.53 12.03
CA ALA A 323 11.66 5.89 12.34
C ALA A 323 11.58 6.16 13.86
N ILE A 324 11.18 5.19 14.68
CA ILE A 324 11.21 5.32 16.14
C ILE A 324 12.66 5.58 16.61
N TRP A 325 13.63 4.85 16.06
CA TRP A 325 15.04 5.13 16.34
C TRP A 325 15.43 6.54 15.91
N TYR A 326 15.04 6.96 14.69
CA TYR A 326 15.33 8.32 14.20
C TYR A 326 14.78 9.39 15.14
N TYR A 327 13.50 9.29 15.55
CA TYR A 327 12.87 10.27 16.44
C TYR A 327 13.54 10.36 17.82
N LYS A 328 14.08 9.26 18.33
CA LYS A 328 14.85 9.26 19.58
C LYS A 328 16.21 9.97 19.44
N GLU A 329 16.87 9.81 18.29
CA GLU A 329 18.23 10.34 18.07
C GLU A 329 18.23 11.79 17.58
N LYS A 330 17.25 12.17 16.74
CA LYS A 330 17.24 13.45 16.02
C LYS A 330 16.05 14.34 16.36
N GLY A 331 15.00 13.80 16.99
CA GLY A 331 13.77 14.54 17.26
C GLY A 331 12.83 14.60 16.06
N TYR A 332 11.91 15.56 16.10
CA TYR A 332 10.81 15.72 15.14
C TYR A 332 11.02 16.97 14.27
N GLY A 333 10.27 17.09 13.18
CA GLY A 333 10.23 18.28 12.33
C GLY A 333 10.74 18.07 10.91
N GLU A 334 11.47 16.98 10.65
CA GLU A 334 11.96 16.67 9.31
C GLU A 334 10.90 16.00 8.42
N THR A 335 11.07 16.16 7.11
CA THR A 335 10.21 15.49 6.11
C THR A 335 10.51 13.99 6.07
N GLN A 336 9.51 13.19 5.69
CA GLN A 336 9.66 11.72 5.60
C GLN A 336 10.78 11.32 4.63
N ALA A 337 10.93 12.06 3.53
CA ALA A 337 12.01 11.85 2.58
C ALA A 337 13.40 12.10 3.20
N SER A 338 13.54 13.16 4.04
CA SER A 338 14.78 13.44 4.79
C SER A 338 15.08 12.34 5.79
N ILE A 339 14.07 11.82 6.48
CA ILE A 339 14.21 10.72 7.44
C ILE A 339 14.70 9.45 6.75
N VAL A 340 14.08 9.09 5.60
CA VAL A 340 14.52 7.94 4.80
C VAL A 340 15.98 8.09 4.37
N TYR A 341 16.34 9.25 3.82
CA TYR A 341 17.70 9.52 3.38
C TYR A 341 18.69 9.38 4.55
N PHE A 342 18.41 10.03 5.69
CA PHE A 342 19.27 9.99 6.86
C PHE A 342 19.49 8.56 7.40
N ILE A 343 18.40 7.78 7.54
CA ILE A 343 18.47 6.38 8.02
C ILE A 343 19.32 5.54 7.07
N THR A 344 19.05 5.62 5.76
CA THR A 344 19.75 4.79 4.77
C THR A 344 21.21 5.19 4.63
N GLU A 345 21.55 6.48 4.66
CA GLU A 345 22.93 6.96 4.60
C GLU A 345 23.71 6.56 5.85
N THR A 346 23.14 6.78 7.03
CA THR A 346 23.79 6.45 8.31
C THR A 346 24.04 4.95 8.46
N TRP A 347 23.11 4.12 8.04
CA TRP A 347 23.17 2.68 8.26
C TRP A 347 23.82 1.90 7.12
N MET A 348 23.62 2.31 5.89
CA MET A 348 24.03 1.56 4.69
C MET A 348 25.17 2.24 3.91
N GLY A 349 25.56 3.44 4.33
CA GLY A 349 26.58 4.26 3.66
C GLY A 349 26.11 4.81 2.31
N LYS A 350 26.95 5.56 1.60
CA LYS A 350 26.57 6.26 0.35
C LYS A 350 26.00 5.33 -0.73
N VAL A 351 26.62 4.19 -0.99
CA VAL A 351 26.17 3.25 -2.02
C VAL A 351 24.83 2.61 -1.65
N GLY A 352 24.71 2.16 -0.39
CA GLY A 352 23.47 1.56 0.12
C GLY A 352 22.34 2.57 0.14
N SER A 353 22.61 3.82 0.48
CA SER A 353 21.63 4.91 0.45
C SER A 353 21.08 5.16 -0.97
N VAL A 354 21.95 5.25 -1.98
CA VAL A 354 21.51 5.42 -3.37
C VAL A 354 20.60 4.29 -3.82
N LEU A 355 20.98 3.04 -3.54
CA LEU A 355 20.16 1.87 -3.89
C LEU A 355 18.80 1.88 -3.15
N ALA A 356 18.82 2.25 -1.87
CA ALA A 356 17.60 2.38 -1.08
C ALA A 356 16.67 3.49 -1.60
N MET A 357 17.25 4.66 -1.91
CA MET A 357 16.50 5.80 -2.47
C MET A 357 15.88 5.46 -3.82
N LEU A 358 16.58 4.72 -4.68
CA LEU A 358 15.98 4.22 -5.93
C LEU A 358 14.74 3.37 -5.67
N GLY A 359 14.75 2.49 -4.66
CA GLY A 359 13.58 1.72 -4.25
C GLY A 359 12.41 2.62 -3.83
N VAL A 360 12.68 3.64 -3.01
CA VAL A 360 11.67 4.61 -2.52
C VAL A 360 11.13 5.50 -3.63
N VAL A 361 11.95 5.85 -4.63
CA VAL A 361 11.55 6.67 -5.79
C VAL A 361 10.71 5.86 -6.77
N PHE A 362 11.13 4.64 -7.08
CA PHE A 362 10.46 3.84 -8.12
C PHE A 362 9.12 3.26 -7.67
N ALA A 363 8.94 2.94 -6.40
CA ALA A 363 7.68 2.41 -5.90
C ALA A 363 6.49 3.37 -6.16
N PRO A 364 6.52 4.65 -5.74
CA PRO A 364 5.43 5.57 -6.04
C PRO A 364 5.28 5.89 -7.53
N ILE A 365 6.38 5.95 -8.31
CA ILE A 365 6.30 6.16 -9.75
C ILE A 365 5.49 5.05 -10.43
N THR A 366 5.70 3.79 -10.03
CA THR A 366 4.93 2.66 -10.56
C THR A 366 3.48 2.66 -10.09
N SER A 367 3.24 2.97 -8.82
CA SER A 367 1.87 3.04 -8.27
C SER A 367 1.07 4.19 -8.88
N GLY A 368 1.70 5.35 -9.18
CA GLY A 368 1.03 6.49 -9.82
C GLY A 368 0.62 6.20 -11.26
N ASP A 369 1.49 5.52 -12.04
CA ASP A 369 1.14 5.05 -13.38
C ASP A 369 -0.11 4.16 -13.36
N THR A 370 -0.12 3.17 -12.49
CA THR A 370 -1.27 2.25 -12.39
C THR A 370 -2.52 2.91 -11.79
N ALA A 371 -2.38 3.93 -10.94
CA ALA A 371 -3.49 4.73 -10.45
C ALA A 371 -4.18 5.50 -11.59
N LEU A 372 -3.42 6.24 -12.39
CA LEU A 372 -3.98 6.98 -13.53
C LEU A 372 -4.53 6.05 -14.62
N ARG A 373 -3.92 4.86 -14.81
CA ARG A 373 -4.47 3.80 -15.67
C ARG A 373 -5.81 3.30 -15.14
N SER A 374 -5.94 3.06 -13.83
CA SER A 374 -7.21 2.65 -13.21
C SER A 374 -8.28 3.72 -13.35
N ALA A 375 -7.94 5.01 -13.17
CA ALA A 375 -8.87 6.12 -13.39
C ALA A 375 -9.38 6.14 -14.85
N ARG A 376 -8.47 5.97 -15.81
CA ARG A 376 -8.82 5.87 -17.24
C ARG A 376 -9.79 4.72 -17.49
N LEU A 377 -9.52 3.54 -16.95
CA LEU A 377 -10.36 2.36 -17.15
C LEU A 377 -11.76 2.54 -16.53
N ILE A 378 -11.86 3.10 -15.32
CA ILE A 378 -13.13 3.40 -14.66
C ILE A 378 -13.99 4.36 -15.50
N LEU A 379 -13.36 5.43 -16.03
CA LEU A 379 -14.05 6.38 -16.90
C LEU A 379 -14.42 5.78 -18.27
N ALA A 380 -13.53 5.00 -18.85
CA ALA A 380 -13.78 4.33 -20.13
C ALA A 380 -14.96 3.34 -20.03
N ASP A 381 -15.05 2.57 -18.95
CA ASP A 381 -16.17 1.67 -18.67
C ASP A 381 -17.48 2.46 -18.49
N PHE A 382 -17.44 3.61 -17.83
CA PHE A 382 -18.60 4.48 -17.67
C PHE A 382 -19.08 5.05 -19.01
N LEU A 383 -18.16 5.56 -19.82
CA LEU A 383 -18.45 6.15 -21.11
C LEU A 383 -18.67 5.10 -22.21
N LYS A 384 -18.49 3.82 -21.89
CA LYS A 384 -18.54 2.69 -22.84
C LYS A 384 -17.59 2.87 -24.03
N ILE A 385 -16.38 3.38 -23.76
CA ILE A 385 -15.36 3.64 -24.77
C ILE A 385 -14.40 2.47 -24.83
N ASP A 386 -14.32 1.81 -25.99
CA ASP A 386 -13.33 0.76 -26.25
C ASP A 386 -11.89 1.26 -26.08
N GLN A 387 -11.05 0.51 -25.36
CA GLN A 387 -9.69 0.88 -25.00
C GLN A 387 -8.62 0.18 -25.85
N THR A 388 -8.98 -0.54 -26.89
CA THR A 388 -8.02 -1.21 -27.80
C THR A 388 -7.20 -0.19 -28.60
N LYS A 389 -7.82 0.92 -29.05
CA LYS A 389 -7.18 1.97 -29.88
C LYS A 389 -6.54 3.06 -29.03
N ILE A 390 -5.29 3.45 -29.36
CA ILE A 390 -4.52 4.50 -28.67
C ILE A 390 -5.28 5.85 -28.65
N SER A 391 -5.93 6.23 -29.76
CA SER A 391 -6.72 7.47 -29.83
C SER A 391 -7.85 7.53 -28.81
N LYS A 392 -8.52 6.39 -28.58
CA LYS A 392 -9.58 6.27 -27.58
C LYS A 392 -9.02 6.34 -26.14
N ARG A 393 -7.83 5.77 -25.90
CA ARG A 393 -7.13 5.91 -24.61
C ARG A 393 -6.75 7.36 -24.37
N LEU A 394 -6.19 8.07 -25.34
CA LEU A 394 -5.85 9.48 -25.24
C LEU A 394 -7.07 10.33 -24.90
N MET A 395 -8.19 10.12 -25.58
CA MET A 395 -9.43 10.87 -25.35
C MET A 395 -9.90 10.81 -23.89
N VAL A 396 -9.76 9.65 -23.24
CA VAL A 396 -10.14 9.48 -21.82
C VAL A 396 -9.02 9.95 -20.88
N SER A 397 -7.75 9.75 -21.24
CA SER A 397 -6.62 10.08 -20.37
C SER A 397 -6.32 11.57 -20.29
N LEU A 398 -6.41 12.32 -21.40
CA LEU A 398 -6.04 13.73 -21.44
C LEU A 398 -6.76 14.60 -20.40
N PRO A 399 -8.09 14.49 -20.19
CA PRO A 399 -8.76 15.26 -19.15
C PRO A 399 -8.25 14.90 -17.73
N ILE A 400 -8.00 13.62 -17.47
CA ILE A 400 -7.47 13.15 -16.17
C ILE A 400 -6.09 13.78 -15.93
N PHE A 401 -5.20 13.70 -16.92
CA PHE A 401 -3.86 14.28 -16.84
C PHE A 401 -3.88 15.79 -16.71
N ALA A 402 -4.78 16.48 -17.42
CA ALA A 402 -4.94 17.94 -17.31
C ALA A 402 -5.34 18.35 -15.87
N ILE A 403 -6.32 17.67 -15.27
CA ILE A 403 -6.74 17.91 -13.89
C ILE A 403 -5.58 17.60 -12.92
N THR A 404 -4.88 16.47 -13.12
CA THR A 404 -3.73 16.10 -12.28
C THR A 404 -2.63 17.17 -12.35
N ALA A 405 -2.32 17.68 -13.55
CA ALA A 405 -1.34 18.75 -13.74
C ALA A 405 -1.75 20.05 -13.03
N LEU A 406 -3.02 20.45 -13.12
CA LEU A 406 -3.53 21.65 -12.43
C LEU A 406 -3.39 21.52 -10.91
N ILE A 407 -3.70 20.35 -10.34
CA ILE A 407 -3.55 20.12 -8.90
C ILE A 407 -2.07 20.10 -8.50
N ILE A 408 -1.16 19.56 -9.32
CA ILE A 408 0.30 19.63 -9.09
C ILE A 408 0.77 21.09 -9.05
N VAL A 409 0.37 21.90 -10.04
CA VAL A 409 0.72 23.33 -10.06
C VAL A 409 0.22 24.06 -8.82
N TYR A 410 -1.03 23.82 -8.41
CA TYR A 410 -1.56 24.35 -7.15
C TYR A 410 -0.74 23.90 -5.93
N SER A 411 -0.39 22.61 -5.85
CA SER A 411 0.44 22.05 -4.79
C SER A 411 1.82 22.68 -4.67
N LEU A 412 2.39 23.16 -5.78
CA LEU A 412 3.69 23.85 -5.82
C LEU A 412 3.60 25.33 -5.47
N SER A 413 2.44 25.96 -5.69
CA SER A 413 2.24 27.38 -5.43
C SER A 413 1.99 27.73 -3.96
N ASP A 414 1.59 26.74 -3.15
CA ASP A 414 1.31 26.91 -1.72
C ASP A 414 2.16 25.95 -0.89
N ALA A 415 2.94 26.50 0.05
CA ALA A 415 3.78 25.69 0.96
C ALA A 415 2.98 24.71 1.83
N ALA A 416 1.69 25.02 2.13
CA ALA A 416 0.78 24.11 2.83
C ALA A 416 0.03 23.16 1.89
N GLY A 417 -0.01 23.46 0.58
CA GLY A 417 -0.86 22.79 -0.40
C GLY A 417 -0.63 21.28 -0.48
N PHE A 418 0.63 20.85 -0.47
CA PHE A 418 0.95 19.43 -0.47
C PHE A 418 0.42 18.69 0.78
N ASN A 419 0.55 19.26 1.97
CA ASN A 419 0.08 18.64 3.21
C ASN A 419 -1.44 18.49 3.23
N VAL A 420 -2.16 19.44 2.67
CA VAL A 420 -3.62 19.35 2.48
C VAL A 420 -3.98 18.18 1.57
N ILE A 421 -3.32 18.08 0.42
CA ILE A 421 -3.53 16.98 -0.54
C ILE A 421 -3.21 15.63 0.10
N TRP A 422 -2.12 15.53 0.88
CA TRP A 422 -1.74 14.30 1.59
C TRP A 422 -2.80 13.85 2.59
N ARG A 423 -3.40 14.76 3.36
CA ARG A 423 -4.47 14.44 4.31
C ARG A 423 -5.75 14.00 3.60
N TYR A 424 -6.17 14.70 2.53
CA TYR A 424 -7.31 14.27 1.72
C TYR A 424 -7.09 12.91 1.06
N PHE A 425 -5.89 12.67 0.54
CA PHE A 425 -5.50 11.36 0.02
C PHE A 425 -5.60 10.27 1.09
N GLY A 426 -5.04 10.49 2.28
CA GLY A 426 -5.05 9.52 3.37
C GLY A 426 -6.47 9.15 3.81
N TRP A 427 -7.32 10.15 4.06
CA TRP A 427 -8.71 9.90 4.45
C TRP A 427 -9.52 9.24 3.33
N SER A 428 -9.43 9.75 2.11
CA SER A 428 -10.16 9.20 0.96
C SER A 428 -9.79 7.75 0.67
N ASN A 429 -8.51 7.43 0.83
CA ASN A 429 -8.00 6.07 0.72
C ASN A 429 -8.68 5.13 1.74
N GLN A 430 -8.77 5.54 3.00
CA GLN A 430 -9.42 4.74 4.04
C GLN A 430 -10.93 4.68 3.87
N ALA A 431 -11.58 5.77 3.47
CA ALA A 431 -13.00 5.80 3.19
C ALA A 431 -13.40 4.82 2.07
N LEU A 432 -12.56 4.69 1.03
CA LEU A 432 -12.79 3.69 -0.03
C LEU A 432 -12.76 2.26 0.50
N SER A 433 -11.89 1.95 1.48
CA SER A 433 -11.83 0.64 2.11
C SER A 433 -13.12 0.28 2.85
N VAL A 434 -13.81 1.26 3.44
CA VAL A 434 -15.12 1.05 4.08
C VAL A 434 -16.12 0.47 3.10
N PHE A 435 -16.30 1.12 1.95
CA PHE A 435 -17.26 0.66 0.94
C PHE A 435 -16.87 -0.68 0.34
N THR A 436 -15.57 -0.93 0.17
CA THR A 436 -15.05 -2.22 -0.30
C THR A 436 -15.36 -3.33 0.70
N LEU A 437 -15.12 -3.11 2.00
CA LEU A 437 -15.41 -4.10 3.05
C LEU A 437 -16.91 -4.38 3.18
N TRP A 438 -17.77 -3.36 3.05
CA TRP A 438 -19.21 -3.57 3.02
C TRP A 438 -19.66 -4.36 1.78
N ALA A 439 -19.07 -4.09 0.60
CA ALA A 439 -19.35 -4.88 -0.61
C ALA A 439 -18.90 -6.35 -0.44
N ILE A 440 -17.72 -6.58 0.17
CA ILE A 440 -17.25 -7.94 0.51
C ILE A 440 -18.21 -8.59 1.51
N THR A 441 -18.70 -7.87 2.52
CA THR A 441 -19.64 -8.39 3.52
C THR A 441 -20.91 -8.88 2.84
N VAL A 442 -21.52 -8.08 1.97
CA VAL A 442 -22.72 -8.43 1.21
C VAL A 442 -22.44 -9.61 0.26
N TYR A 443 -21.31 -9.61 -0.44
CA TYR A 443 -20.87 -10.75 -1.27
C TYR A 443 -20.82 -12.05 -0.45
N MET A 444 -20.28 -12.00 0.77
CA MET A 444 -20.16 -13.17 1.62
C MET A 444 -21.51 -13.69 2.11
N VAL A 445 -22.47 -12.80 2.43
CA VAL A 445 -23.85 -13.19 2.79
C VAL A 445 -24.51 -13.90 1.62
N ILE A 446 -24.55 -13.29 0.43
CA ILE A 446 -25.18 -13.83 -0.77
C ILE A 446 -24.58 -15.19 -1.16
N ASN A 447 -23.29 -15.40 -0.92
CA ASN A 447 -22.61 -16.67 -1.24
C ASN A 447 -22.54 -17.63 -0.04
N HIS A 448 -23.34 -17.44 1.00
CA HIS A 448 -23.43 -18.29 2.21
C HIS A 448 -22.06 -18.55 2.85
N LYS A 449 -21.19 -17.52 2.92
CA LYS A 449 -19.87 -17.57 3.54
C LYS A 449 -19.91 -16.93 4.93
N PRO A 450 -18.93 -17.21 5.82
CA PRO A 450 -18.85 -16.60 7.16
C PRO A 450 -18.59 -15.08 7.07
N TRP A 451 -19.61 -14.31 6.82
CA TRP A 451 -19.61 -12.88 6.55
C TRP A 451 -19.09 -12.02 7.73
N VAL A 452 -19.12 -12.54 8.96
CA VAL A 452 -18.60 -11.83 10.15
C VAL A 452 -17.13 -11.40 9.97
N MET A 453 -16.35 -12.17 9.21
CA MET A 453 -14.95 -11.85 8.89
C MET A 453 -14.78 -10.52 8.14
N ALA A 454 -15.75 -10.13 7.33
CA ALA A 454 -15.76 -8.84 6.62
C ALA A 454 -16.55 -7.77 7.37
N PHE A 455 -17.62 -8.17 8.06
CA PHE A 455 -18.51 -7.28 8.81
C PHE A 455 -17.78 -6.53 9.93
N VAL A 456 -17.02 -7.24 10.77
CA VAL A 456 -16.28 -6.61 11.88
C VAL A 456 -15.27 -5.58 11.36
N PRO A 457 -14.41 -5.88 10.37
CA PRO A 457 -13.59 -4.88 9.71
C PRO A 457 -14.37 -3.72 9.10
N ALA A 458 -15.50 -3.98 8.44
CA ALA A 458 -16.33 -2.92 7.82
C ALA A 458 -16.87 -1.93 8.84
N VAL A 459 -17.40 -2.43 9.96
CA VAL A 459 -17.89 -1.59 11.07
C VAL A 459 -16.76 -0.81 11.71
N TYR A 460 -15.62 -1.47 11.97
CA TYR A 460 -14.46 -0.82 12.57
C TYR A 460 -13.92 0.31 11.67
N MET A 461 -13.76 0.07 10.38
CA MET A 461 -13.28 1.09 9.45
C MET A 461 -14.32 2.20 9.22
N THR A 462 -15.63 1.90 9.31
CA THR A 462 -16.68 2.93 9.34
C THR A 462 -16.51 3.83 10.55
N LEU A 463 -16.27 3.25 11.73
CA LEU A 463 -16.00 4.02 12.96
C LEU A 463 -14.75 4.90 12.82
N VAL A 464 -13.63 4.34 12.34
CA VAL A 464 -12.37 5.06 12.14
C VAL A 464 -12.58 6.27 11.21
N CYS A 465 -13.13 6.03 10.00
CA CYS A 465 -13.24 7.07 8.98
C CYS A 465 -14.25 8.16 9.33
N SER A 466 -15.36 7.81 9.95
CA SER A 466 -16.35 8.79 10.38
C SER A 466 -15.86 9.58 11.59
N THR A 467 -15.23 8.96 12.58
CA THR A 467 -14.64 9.68 13.71
C THR A 467 -13.55 10.65 13.25
N TYR A 468 -12.69 10.22 12.33
CA TYR A 468 -11.66 11.11 11.77
C TYR A 468 -12.27 12.34 11.08
N LEU A 469 -13.34 12.15 10.30
CA LEU A 469 -14.03 13.24 9.62
C LEU A 469 -14.48 14.32 10.61
N PHE A 470 -14.96 13.92 11.80
CA PHE A 470 -15.41 14.85 12.82
C PHE A 470 -14.25 15.48 13.62
N VAL A 471 -13.13 14.77 13.82
CA VAL A 471 -11.94 15.26 14.55
C VAL A 471 -11.08 16.17 13.68
N ALA A 472 -10.93 15.86 12.39
CA ALA A 472 -9.95 16.50 11.52
C ALA A 472 -10.23 17.99 11.32
N PRO A 473 -9.23 18.88 11.54
CA PRO A 473 -9.40 20.32 11.39
C PRO A 473 -9.81 20.75 9.97
N GLU A 474 -9.37 20.00 8.96
CA GLU A 474 -9.72 20.22 7.56
C GLU A 474 -11.15 19.84 7.18
N CYS A 475 -11.90 19.19 8.12
CA CYS A 475 -13.29 18.80 7.96
C CYS A 475 -14.17 19.53 8.96
N PHE A 476 -14.62 18.85 10.03
CA PHE A 476 -15.50 19.46 11.04
C PHE A 476 -14.73 20.07 12.22
N GLY A 477 -13.53 19.61 12.55
CA GLY A 477 -12.68 20.14 13.62
C GLY A 477 -13.31 20.13 15.01
N LEU A 478 -14.18 19.16 15.29
CA LEU A 478 -14.91 19.10 16.57
C LEU A 478 -13.98 18.61 17.69
N GLY A 479 -14.07 19.23 18.85
CA GLY A 479 -13.30 18.86 20.04
C GLY A 479 -14.07 18.00 21.04
N GLY A 480 -13.36 17.52 22.06
CA GLY A 480 -13.92 16.76 23.17
C GLY A 480 -14.41 15.37 22.78
N SER A 481 -15.50 14.90 23.40
CA SER A 481 -16.08 13.57 23.16
C SER A 481 -17.04 13.50 21.96
N LEU A 482 -17.50 14.64 21.45
CA LEU A 482 -18.52 14.73 20.42
C LEU A 482 -18.15 13.96 19.11
N PRO A 483 -16.91 14.06 18.56
CA PRO A 483 -16.50 13.31 17.40
C PRO A 483 -16.65 11.79 17.56
N TYR A 484 -16.33 11.28 18.74
CA TYR A 484 -16.40 9.84 19.04
C TYR A 484 -17.86 9.35 19.13
N ILE A 485 -18.74 10.17 19.69
CA ILE A 485 -20.18 9.87 19.75
C ILE A 485 -20.76 9.85 18.35
N LEU A 486 -20.45 10.86 17.52
CA LEU A 486 -20.94 10.93 16.14
C LEU A 486 -20.38 9.81 15.26
N GLY A 487 -19.08 9.50 15.39
CA GLY A 487 -18.46 8.37 14.72
C GLY A 487 -19.09 7.03 15.11
N GLY A 488 -19.36 6.85 16.40
CA GLY A 488 -20.09 5.69 16.93
C GLY A 488 -21.52 5.60 16.37
N ALA A 489 -22.24 6.72 16.28
CA ALA A 489 -23.57 6.79 15.67
C ALA A 489 -23.55 6.38 14.19
N CYS A 490 -22.54 6.81 13.41
CA CYS A 490 -22.36 6.38 12.02
C CYS A 490 -22.11 4.85 11.91
N ALA A 491 -21.29 4.30 12.79
CA ALA A 491 -21.05 2.86 12.83
C ALA A 491 -22.32 2.08 13.20
N CYS A 492 -23.07 2.54 14.21
CA CYS A 492 -24.37 1.94 14.58
C CYS A 492 -25.39 2.04 13.43
N ALA A 493 -25.46 3.16 12.73
CA ALA A 493 -26.33 3.33 11.58
C ALA A 493 -25.99 2.32 10.47
N SER A 494 -24.69 2.11 10.20
CA SER A 494 -24.26 1.12 9.20
C SER A 494 -24.66 -0.32 9.57
N ILE A 495 -24.58 -0.68 10.86
CA ILE A 495 -25.05 -1.97 11.38
C ILE A 495 -26.56 -2.12 11.20
N ILE A 496 -27.35 -1.09 11.52
CA ILE A 496 -28.82 -1.12 11.36
C ILE A 496 -29.22 -1.28 9.89
N ILE A 497 -28.56 -0.52 8.99
CA ILE A 497 -28.78 -0.62 7.54
C ILE A 497 -28.52 -2.05 7.06
N PHE A 498 -27.40 -2.63 7.45
CA PHE A 498 -27.03 -3.99 7.09
C PHE A 498 -28.00 -5.05 7.66
N ALA A 499 -28.39 -4.92 8.93
CA ALA A 499 -29.35 -5.83 9.56
C ALA A 499 -30.73 -5.78 8.87
N ASN A 500 -31.20 -4.59 8.48
CA ASN A 500 -32.43 -4.43 7.73
C ASN A 500 -32.32 -5.03 6.31
N TRP A 501 -31.15 -4.91 5.68
CA TRP A 501 -30.91 -5.53 4.37
C TRP A 501 -30.95 -7.08 4.47
N ILE A 502 -30.28 -7.70 5.46
CA ILE A 502 -30.32 -9.16 5.67
C ILE A 502 -31.76 -9.65 5.90
N LYS A 503 -32.56 -8.94 6.71
CA LYS A 503 -33.96 -9.33 6.96
C LYS A 503 -34.78 -9.37 5.66
N LYS A 504 -34.57 -8.41 4.75
CA LYS A 504 -35.25 -8.36 3.46
C LYS A 504 -34.73 -9.44 2.50
N ASP A 505 -33.47 -9.80 2.54
CA ASP A 505 -32.87 -10.83 1.70
C ASP A 505 -33.37 -12.23 2.10
N ASN A 506 -33.45 -12.49 3.41
CA ASN A 506 -33.98 -13.76 3.95
C ASN A 506 -35.51 -13.97 3.69
N GLN A 507 -36.22 -12.92 3.30
CA GLN A 507 -37.65 -12.99 2.95
C GLN A 507 -37.91 -13.19 1.46
N ARG A 508 -36.85 -13.13 0.62
CA ARG A 508 -36.89 -13.38 -0.83
C ARG A 508 -36.42 -14.80 -1.14
#